data_6d01e166bb68d2c3d7243786cf810271
#
_entry.id   6d01e166bb68d2c3d7243786cf810271
#
_cell.length_a   1.000
_cell.length_b   1.000
_cell.length_c   1.000
_cell.angle_alpha   90.00
_cell.angle_beta   90.00
_cell.angle_gamma   90.00
#
_symmetry.space_group_name_H-M   'P 1'
#
loop_
_entity.id
_entity.type
_entity.pdbx_description
1 polymer ?
#
loop_
_entity_poly.entity_id
_entity_poly.type
_entity_poly.pdbx_seq_one_letter_code
_entity_poly.pdbx_strand_id
1 'polypeptide(L)'
;MTIRWKHLIILIIVLPLLGLAFAWSGMMGIRASTGHWGVTDWFLHWAMRNSVGTAALGVEAPPLDDPARLPPAAGHYETGCAICHGSPASPRPDSVLAMLPPPPDLSHVVPQWTDAQLFEIVKHGVRYTGMPAWPSQARDDEVWDMVAFIRRLPEMDAQTYIQLAGLQTSGMAGAVSPLPITCDSCHAQNRLDGKSVIPNLAGQSEAYLLESLKAYAEGRRQSGVMQLAVSAMDPATFPELARHYASQASQQSADDAAASELVEKGRILAQTGRPADKVPACLSCHEKADGNPVYPRLSGQPAPYLERQLHLFRAGTRGGTSYSHLMVEAAKYLNEGDIAALAAYFAGRKESGP
;
A
#
# COMPACT_ATOMS: atom_id res chain seq x y z
N MET A 1 21.06 18.01 55.04
CA MET A 1 20.19 16.80 55.08
C MET A 1 20.95 15.65 54.42
N THR A 2 21.46 14.68 55.17
CA THR A 2 22.09 13.51 54.65
C THR A 2 21.03 12.49 54.21
N ILE A 3 20.84 12.33 52.90
CA ILE A 3 19.94 11.29 52.35
C ILE A 3 20.58 9.95 52.68
N ARG A 4 19.94 9.20 53.56
CA ARG A 4 20.40 7.82 53.88
C ARG A 4 19.92 6.86 52.80
N TRP A 5 20.81 6.08 52.23
CA TRP A 5 20.54 5.11 51.14
C TRP A 5 19.31 4.21 51.42
N LYS A 6 19.06 3.86 52.68
CA LYS A 6 17.87 3.10 53.10
C LYS A 6 16.54 3.80 52.73
N HIS A 7 16.46 5.15 52.81
CA HIS A 7 15.23 5.86 52.46
C HIS A 7 15.04 5.89 50.94
N LEU A 8 16.11 5.94 50.17
CA LEU A 8 16.04 5.87 48.73
C LEU A 8 15.54 4.47 48.26
N ILE A 9 16.06 3.39 48.87
CA ILE A 9 15.63 2.01 48.59
C ILE A 9 14.16 1.83 48.96
N ILE A 10 13.74 2.32 50.11
CA ILE A 10 12.33 2.27 50.53
C ILE A 10 11.45 3.00 49.54
N LEU A 11 11.84 4.20 49.09
CA LEU A 11 11.07 4.97 48.12
C LEU A 11 10.94 4.24 46.76
N ILE A 12 12.03 3.63 46.27
CA ILE A 12 12.05 2.85 45.03
C ILE A 12 11.12 1.61 45.10
N ILE A 13 10.94 1.03 46.28
CA ILE A 13 10.05 -0.13 46.49
C ILE A 13 8.59 0.32 46.75
N VAL A 14 8.40 1.28 47.62
CA VAL A 14 7.06 1.71 48.06
C VAL A 14 6.29 2.44 46.97
N LEU A 15 6.93 3.29 46.16
CA LEU A 15 6.26 4.03 45.10
C LEU A 15 5.61 3.12 44.02
N PRO A 16 6.28 2.11 43.46
CA PRO A 16 5.63 1.13 42.57
C PRO A 16 4.51 0.35 43.21
N LEU A 17 4.66 -0.06 44.51
CA LEU A 17 3.63 -0.77 45.22
C LEU A 17 2.39 0.09 45.45
N LEU A 18 2.54 1.36 45.78
CA LEU A 18 1.43 2.32 45.85
C LEU A 18 0.77 2.53 44.49
N GLY A 19 1.54 2.59 43.41
CA GLY A 19 1.01 2.65 42.05
C GLY A 19 0.18 1.41 41.67
N LEU A 20 0.67 0.21 42.03
CA LEU A 20 -0.06 -1.04 41.84
C LEU A 20 -1.34 -1.08 42.70
N ALA A 21 -1.25 -0.66 43.95
CA ALA A 21 -2.43 -0.60 44.85
C ALA A 21 -3.47 0.41 44.32
N PHE A 22 -3.04 1.55 43.80
CA PHE A 22 -3.91 2.53 43.14
C PHE A 22 -4.60 1.96 41.91
N ALA A 23 -3.83 1.26 41.03
CA ALA A 23 -4.41 0.60 39.87
C ALA A 23 -5.40 -0.51 40.27
N TRP A 24 -5.03 -1.33 41.27
CA TRP A 24 -5.89 -2.41 41.80
C TRP A 24 -7.16 -1.89 42.48
N SER A 25 -7.12 -0.71 43.09
CA SER A 25 -8.29 -0.10 43.78
C SER A 25 -9.45 0.26 42.84
N GLY A 26 -9.24 0.25 41.52
CA GLY A 26 -10.24 0.68 40.53
C GLY A 26 -10.44 2.21 40.48
N MET A 27 -9.65 3.00 41.22
CA MET A 27 -9.71 4.47 41.19
C MET A 27 -9.09 5.04 39.89
N MET A 28 -8.29 4.22 39.18
CA MET A 28 -7.75 4.59 37.87
C MET A 28 -8.85 4.52 36.83
N GLY A 29 -9.30 5.66 36.34
CA GLY A 29 -10.33 5.73 35.28
C GLY A 29 -9.79 5.21 33.95
N ILE A 30 -10.47 4.20 33.37
CA ILE A 30 -10.16 3.63 32.04
C ILE A 30 -11.20 4.03 30.98
N ARG A 31 -12.12 4.93 31.33
CA ARG A 31 -13.23 5.32 30.45
C ARG A 31 -12.71 6.26 29.35
N ALA A 32 -12.92 5.88 28.10
CA ALA A 32 -12.55 6.72 26.96
C ALA A 32 -13.26 8.09 26.96
N SER A 33 -14.47 8.16 27.55
CA SER A 33 -15.26 9.40 27.63
C SER A 33 -14.70 10.47 28.58
N THR A 34 -13.73 10.14 29.44
CA THR A 34 -13.20 11.09 30.44
C THR A 34 -11.85 11.70 30.04
N GLY A 35 -11.18 11.13 29.04
CA GLY A 35 -9.86 11.56 28.61
C GLY A 35 -8.75 11.26 29.63
N HIS A 36 -7.55 11.72 29.29
CA HIS A 36 -6.39 11.68 30.17
C HIS A 36 -6.29 12.96 31.02
N TRP A 37 -5.63 12.86 32.17
CA TRP A 37 -5.17 14.05 32.85
C TRP A 37 -4.20 14.82 31.98
N GLY A 38 -4.22 16.16 32.00
CA GLY A 38 -3.38 16.98 31.14
C GLY A 38 -1.88 16.64 31.19
N VAL A 39 -1.37 16.26 32.38
CA VAL A 39 0.02 15.83 32.57
C VAL A 39 0.30 14.48 31.87
N THR A 40 -0.66 13.57 31.89
CA THR A 40 -0.56 12.26 31.21
C THR A 40 -0.59 12.45 29.70
N ASP A 41 -1.51 13.27 29.22
CA ASP A 41 -1.62 13.61 27.80
C ASP A 41 -0.33 14.25 27.27
N TRP A 42 0.19 15.26 27.96
CA TRP A 42 1.48 15.87 27.63
C TRP A 42 2.62 14.86 27.61
N PHE A 43 2.71 13.99 28.62
CA PHE A 43 3.79 12.99 28.71
C PHE A 43 3.70 11.96 27.57
N LEU A 44 2.50 11.48 27.26
CA LEU A 44 2.30 10.49 26.18
C LEU A 44 2.66 11.10 24.81
N HIS A 45 2.25 12.33 24.54
CA HIS A 45 2.62 13.03 23.30
C HIS A 45 4.13 13.29 23.22
N TRP A 46 4.76 13.73 24.31
CA TRP A 46 6.19 13.91 24.37
C TRP A 46 6.95 12.59 24.15
N ALA A 47 6.54 11.51 24.80
CA ALA A 47 7.15 10.20 24.66
C ALA A 47 6.98 9.65 23.23
N MET A 48 5.79 9.80 22.65
CA MET A 48 5.51 9.39 21.26
C MET A 48 6.41 10.14 20.27
N ARG A 49 6.53 11.49 20.38
CA ARG A 49 7.38 12.29 19.48
C ARG A 49 8.85 11.86 19.58
N ASN A 50 9.37 11.63 20.78
CA ASN A 50 10.74 11.16 20.97
C ASN A 50 10.95 9.74 20.42
N SER A 51 9.98 8.84 20.62
CA SER A 51 10.04 7.47 20.10
C SER A 51 10.06 7.46 18.58
N VAL A 52 9.17 8.22 17.93
CA VAL A 52 9.13 8.35 16.46
C VAL A 52 10.43 9.00 15.96
N GLY A 53 10.93 10.04 16.62
CA GLY A 53 12.20 10.67 16.26
C GLY A 53 13.39 9.71 16.32
N THR A 54 13.42 8.84 17.33
CA THR A 54 14.47 7.83 17.48
C THR A 54 14.33 6.71 16.44
N ALA A 55 13.11 6.23 16.19
CA ALA A 55 12.85 5.19 15.21
C ALA A 55 13.20 5.64 13.77
N ALA A 56 12.97 6.91 13.47
CA ALA A 56 13.29 7.49 12.17
C ALA A 56 14.80 7.73 11.91
N LEU A 57 15.66 7.50 12.92
CA LEU A 57 17.10 7.65 12.73
C LEU A 57 17.63 6.59 11.75
N GLY A 58 18.25 7.05 10.67
CA GLY A 58 18.79 6.17 9.63
C GLY A 58 17.76 5.71 8.58
N VAL A 59 16.51 6.15 8.66
CA VAL A 59 15.54 5.94 7.61
C VAL A 59 15.74 7.01 6.53
N GLU A 60 16.13 6.58 5.33
CA GLU A 60 16.33 7.44 4.16
C GLU A 60 15.07 7.47 3.31
N ALA A 61 14.53 8.68 3.10
CA ALA A 61 13.36 8.86 2.25
C ALA A 61 13.77 8.78 0.77
N PRO A 62 13.08 7.97 -0.05
CA PRO A 62 13.25 8.01 -1.50
C PRO A 62 12.65 9.31 -2.07
N PRO A 63 12.91 9.66 -3.35
CA PRO A 63 12.20 10.74 -4.02
C PRO A 63 10.68 10.53 -3.92
N LEU A 64 9.94 11.57 -3.47
CA LEU A 64 8.49 11.52 -3.23
C LEU A 64 7.69 12.30 -4.28
N ASP A 65 8.32 12.80 -5.32
CA ASP A 65 7.75 13.64 -6.35
C ASP A 65 7.15 12.87 -7.54
N ASP A 66 7.34 11.56 -7.59
CA ASP A 66 6.78 10.70 -8.64
C ASP A 66 5.24 10.66 -8.58
N PRO A 67 4.54 11.20 -9.62
CA PRO A 67 3.08 11.23 -9.65
C PRO A 67 2.43 9.84 -9.72
N ALA A 68 3.14 8.82 -10.19
CA ALA A 68 2.64 7.43 -10.26
C ALA A 68 2.26 6.86 -8.88
N ARG A 69 2.83 7.40 -7.81
CA ARG A 69 2.58 7.00 -6.41
C ARG A 69 1.23 7.46 -5.88
N LEU A 70 0.68 8.57 -6.41
CA LEU A 70 -0.47 9.26 -5.82
C LEU A 70 -1.80 8.51 -5.96
N PRO A 71 -2.18 7.96 -7.14
CA PRO A 71 -3.49 7.32 -7.32
C PRO A 71 -3.73 6.12 -6.38
N PRO A 72 -2.79 5.15 -6.24
CA PRO A 72 -2.98 4.02 -5.33
C PRO A 72 -3.02 4.46 -3.87
N ALA A 73 -2.20 5.46 -3.49
CA ALA A 73 -2.19 5.99 -2.14
C ALA A 73 -3.48 6.75 -1.82
N ALA A 74 -4.00 7.56 -2.75
CA ALA A 74 -5.27 8.28 -2.58
C ALA A 74 -6.45 7.32 -2.41
N GLY A 75 -6.54 6.27 -3.23
CA GLY A 75 -7.59 5.25 -3.11
C GLY A 75 -7.51 4.48 -1.78
N HIS A 76 -6.31 4.13 -1.34
CA HIS A 76 -6.11 3.50 -0.03
C HIS A 76 -6.41 4.46 1.13
N TYR A 77 -6.01 5.73 1.00
CA TYR A 77 -6.32 6.76 1.99
C TYR A 77 -7.82 6.91 2.20
N GLU A 78 -8.60 7.00 1.12
CA GLU A 78 -10.06 7.11 1.19
C GLU A 78 -10.68 5.94 1.95
N THR A 79 -10.25 4.70 1.67
CA THR A 79 -10.86 3.51 2.26
C THR A 79 -10.35 3.16 3.65
N GLY A 80 -9.11 3.52 3.98
CA GLY A 80 -8.45 3.11 5.21
C GLY A 80 -8.15 4.22 6.21
N CYS A 81 -7.98 5.46 5.76
CA CYS A 81 -7.49 6.57 6.60
C CYS A 81 -8.53 7.69 6.76
N ALA A 82 -9.23 8.05 5.67
CA ALA A 82 -10.15 9.19 5.64
C ALA A 82 -11.28 9.10 6.65
N ILE A 83 -11.74 7.89 6.97
CA ILE A 83 -12.77 7.65 7.99
C ILE A 83 -12.37 8.27 9.36
N CYS A 84 -11.07 8.29 9.68
CA CYS A 84 -10.56 8.85 10.93
C CYS A 84 -9.93 10.24 10.74
N HIS A 85 -9.22 10.47 9.64
CA HIS A 85 -8.44 11.69 9.44
C HIS A 85 -9.17 12.76 8.61
N GLY A 86 -10.32 12.41 8.02
CA GLY A 86 -11.01 13.26 7.05
C GLY A 86 -10.28 13.32 5.71
N SER A 87 -10.85 14.05 4.77
CA SER A 87 -10.25 14.29 3.45
C SER A 87 -10.68 15.67 2.93
N PRO A 88 -10.04 16.18 1.86
CA PRO A 88 -10.50 17.40 1.21
C PRO A 88 -11.95 17.34 0.71
N ALA A 89 -12.47 16.12 0.45
CA ALA A 89 -13.85 15.89 0.00
C ALA A 89 -14.84 15.65 1.15
N SER A 90 -14.37 15.26 2.35
CA SER A 90 -15.24 14.91 3.46
C SER A 90 -14.58 15.21 4.82
N PRO A 91 -15.22 16.00 5.69
CA PRO A 91 -14.69 16.28 7.02
C PRO A 91 -14.73 15.04 7.92
N ARG A 92 -13.98 15.09 9.01
CA ARG A 92 -14.02 14.05 10.06
C ARG A 92 -15.40 14.02 10.71
N PRO A 93 -16.02 12.83 10.89
CA PRO A 93 -17.32 12.73 11.55
C PRO A 93 -17.24 13.02 13.05
N ASP A 94 -18.34 13.50 13.64
CA ASP A 94 -18.40 13.85 15.07
C ASP A 94 -18.04 12.70 15.99
N SER A 95 -18.38 11.46 15.61
CA SER A 95 -18.02 10.27 16.38
C SER A 95 -16.50 10.07 16.48
N VAL A 96 -15.77 10.43 15.44
CA VAL A 96 -14.30 10.36 15.41
C VAL A 96 -13.69 11.52 16.19
N LEU A 97 -14.27 12.73 16.08
CA LEU A 97 -13.84 13.89 16.87
C LEU A 97 -14.04 13.68 18.38
N ALA A 98 -14.98 12.81 18.78
CA ALA A 98 -15.21 12.43 20.17
C ALA A 98 -14.22 11.36 20.70
N MET A 99 -13.33 10.80 19.88
CA MET A 99 -12.27 9.88 20.34
C MET A 99 -11.25 10.64 21.20
N LEU A 100 -10.63 9.92 22.15
CA LEU A 100 -9.62 10.49 23.05
C LEU A 100 -8.36 9.61 23.06
N PRO A 101 -7.26 10.08 22.45
CA PRO A 101 -7.15 11.35 21.71
C PRO A 101 -7.91 11.31 20.37
N PRO A 102 -8.41 12.45 19.88
CA PRO A 102 -9.00 12.52 18.55
C PRO A 102 -7.93 12.33 17.48
N PRO A 103 -8.22 11.61 16.38
CA PRO A 103 -7.33 11.55 15.23
C PRO A 103 -7.01 12.97 14.74
N PRO A 104 -5.73 13.28 14.46
CA PRO A 104 -5.36 14.62 14.04
C PRO A 104 -5.84 14.92 12.61
N ASP A 105 -6.07 16.21 12.34
CA ASP A 105 -6.22 16.72 10.99
C ASP A 105 -4.86 16.74 10.29
N LEU A 106 -4.71 15.93 9.24
CA LEU A 106 -3.43 15.77 8.56
C LEU A 106 -3.01 17.04 7.81
N SER A 107 -3.95 17.90 7.39
CA SER A 107 -3.62 19.17 6.74
C SER A 107 -2.80 20.09 7.65
N HIS A 108 -2.95 19.97 8.97
CA HIS A 108 -2.28 20.80 9.94
C HIS A 108 -1.05 20.15 10.60
N VAL A 109 -1.03 18.83 10.74
CA VAL A 109 0.03 18.15 11.51
C VAL A 109 1.16 17.60 10.64
N VAL A 110 0.89 17.28 9.38
CA VAL A 110 1.89 16.70 8.46
C VAL A 110 3.14 17.58 8.31
N PRO A 111 3.04 18.91 8.19
CA PRO A 111 4.23 19.77 8.09
C PRO A 111 5.17 19.74 9.30
N GLN A 112 4.70 19.23 10.45
CA GLN A 112 5.48 19.18 11.70
C GLN A 112 6.41 17.96 11.78
N TRP A 113 6.31 17.01 10.82
CA TRP A 113 7.05 15.76 10.80
C TRP A 113 7.99 15.70 9.59
N THR A 114 9.14 15.04 9.74
CA THR A 114 9.99 14.69 8.59
C THR A 114 9.37 13.53 7.81
N ASP A 115 9.84 13.26 6.58
CA ASP A 115 9.36 12.14 5.76
C ASP A 115 9.63 10.79 6.44
N ALA A 116 10.82 10.63 7.02
CA ALA A 116 11.18 9.45 7.78
C ALA A 116 10.28 9.23 9.00
N GLN A 117 9.92 10.30 9.72
CA GLN A 117 8.98 10.22 10.84
C GLN A 117 7.56 9.86 10.40
N LEU A 118 7.09 10.42 9.28
CA LEU A 118 5.80 10.06 8.72
C LEU A 118 5.79 8.60 8.27
N PHE A 119 6.89 8.11 7.67
CA PHE A 119 7.05 6.72 7.33
C PHE A 119 6.88 5.80 8.56
N GLU A 120 7.58 6.10 9.65
CA GLU A 120 7.47 5.34 10.90
C GLU A 120 6.04 5.33 11.46
N ILE A 121 5.39 6.51 11.48
CA ILE A 121 4.01 6.64 11.97
C ILE A 121 3.05 5.82 11.10
N VAL A 122 3.14 5.91 9.78
CA VAL A 122 2.24 5.20 8.85
C VAL A 122 2.51 3.69 8.89
N LYS A 123 3.79 3.29 8.90
CA LYS A 123 4.18 1.88 8.89
C LYS A 123 3.77 1.15 10.16
N HIS A 124 4.02 1.75 11.31
CA HIS A 124 3.88 1.08 12.61
C HIS A 124 2.64 1.48 13.40
N GLY A 125 1.91 2.51 12.93
CA GLY A 125 0.80 3.07 13.70
C GLY A 125 1.27 3.72 15.00
N VAL A 126 0.34 4.04 15.89
CA VAL A 126 0.64 4.65 17.18
C VAL A 126 0.00 3.83 18.30
N ARG A 127 0.85 3.24 19.14
CA ARG A 127 0.42 2.40 20.27
C ARG A 127 -0.47 3.18 21.22
N TYR A 128 -1.46 2.51 21.78
CA TYR A 128 -2.48 3.06 22.70
C TYR A 128 -3.40 4.12 22.07
N THR A 129 -3.47 4.15 20.73
CA THR A 129 -4.44 4.95 19.97
C THR A 129 -5.23 4.06 19.02
N GLY A 130 -6.20 4.64 18.30
CA GLY A 130 -6.94 3.95 17.24
C GLY A 130 -6.17 3.81 15.92
N MET A 131 -4.94 4.32 15.81
CA MET A 131 -4.17 4.26 14.56
C MET A 131 -3.46 2.90 14.39
N PRO A 132 -3.91 2.04 13.46
CA PRO A 132 -3.30 0.73 13.24
C PRO A 132 -1.97 0.84 12.50
N ALA A 133 -1.18 -0.23 12.54
CA ALA A 133 -0.02 -0.39 11.66
C ALA A 133 -0.44 -0.68 10.22
N TRP A 134 0.45 -0.42 9.25
CA TRP A 134 0.27 -0.82 7.85
C TRP A 134 0.05 -2.33 7.74
N PRO A 135 -0.94 -2.80 6.98
CA PRO A 135 -1.28 -4.23 6.97
C PRO A 135 -0.16 -5.16 6.53
N SER A 136 0.71 -4.69 5.63
CA SER A 136 1.86 -5.47 5.14
C SER A 136 3.18 -4.80 5.51
N GLN A 137 3.84 -5.29 6.55
CA GLN A 137 5.10 -4.74 7.05
C GLN A 137 6.30 -4.91 6.08
N ALA A 138 6.17 -5.77 5.07
CA ALA A 138 7.19 -5.98 4.05
C ALA A 138 7.09 -4.99 2.86
N ARG A 139 6.05 -4.13 2.82
CA ARG A 139 5.75 -3.25 1.69
C ARG A 139 6.05 -1.79 2.00
N ASP A 140 7.32 -1.50 2.22
CA ASP A 140 7.81 -0.14 2.46
C ASP A 140 7.54 0.80 1.28
N ASP A 141 7.52 0.28 0.07
CA ASP A 141 7.17 1.03 -1.12
C ASP A 141 5.74 1.61 -1.07
N GLU A 142 4.76 0.85 -0.57
CA GLU A 142 3.39 1.33 -0.39
C GLU A 142 3.28 2.36 0.74
N VAL A 143 4.06 2.21 1.81
CA VAL A 143 4.14 3.18 2.90
C VAL A 143 4.73 4.50 2.39
N TRP A 144 5.79 4.46 1.59
CA TRP A 144 6.36 5.65 0.96
C TRP A 144 5.40 6.31 -0.04
N ASP A 145 4.59 5.54 -0.76
CA ASP A 145 3.52 6.10 -1.61
C ASP A 145 2.51 6.87 -0.76
N MET A 146 2.13 6.33 0.40
CA MET A 146 1.25 7.02 1.34
C MET A 146 1.90 8.28 1.92
N VAL A 147 3.17 8.26 2.28
CA VAL A 147 3.91 9.46 2.72
C VAL A 147 3.92 10.53 1.64
N ALA A 148 4.20 10.15 0.38
CA ALA A 148 4.17 11.07 -0.75
C ALA A 148 2.79 11.73 -0.93
N PHE A 149 1.71 10.95 -0.76
CA PHE A 149 0.35 11.44 -0.85
C PHE A 149 -0.01 12.38 0.29
N ILE A 150 0.21 11.99 1.55
CA ILE A 150 -0.17 12.83 2.71
C ILE A 150 0.63 14.14 2.78
N ARG A 151 1.84 14.18 2.20
CA ARG A 151 2.62 15.43 2.05
C ARG A 151 1.91 16.45 1.16
N ARG A 152 1.16 16.00 0.18
CA ARG A 152 0.43 16.87 -0.75
C ARG A 152 -0.99 17.19 -0.26
N LEU A 153 -1.48 16.47 0.73
CA LEU A 153 -2.84 16.59 1.23
C LEU A 153 -3.18 18.01 1.74
N PRO A 154 -2.30 18.73 2.45
CA PRO A 154 -2.59 20.10 2.93
C PRO A 154 -2.89 21.13 1.84
N GLU A 155 -2.36 20.91 0.62
CA GLU A 155 -2.50 21.82 -0.52
C GLU A 155 -3.50 21.31 -1.56
N MET A 156 -4.10 20.15 -1.30
CA MET A 156 -4.97 19.45 -2.27
C MET A 156 -6.41 19.94 -2.14
N ASP A 157 -6.99 20.40 -3.24
CA ASP A 157 -8.42 20.70 -3.31
C ASP A 157 -9.29 19.43 -3.43
N ALA A 158 -10.59 19.57 -3.13
CA ALA A 158 -11.52 18.45 -3.16
C ALA A 158 -11.65 17.80 -4.54
N GLN A 159 -11.57 18.57 -5.62
CA GLN A 159 -11.72 18.05 -6.98
C GLN A 159 -10.53 17.17 -7.37
N THR A 160 -9.32 17.63 -7.09
CA THR A 160 -8.07 16.87 -7.31
C THR A 160 -8.08 15.59 -6.47
N TYR A 161 -8.51 15.69 -5.21
CA TYR A 161 -8.64 14.53 -4.33
C TYR A 161 -9.61 13.49 -4.90
N ILE A 162 -10.82 13.91 -5.29
CA ILE A 162 -11.87 13.04 -5.87
C ILE A 162 -11.35 12.33 -7.12
N GLN A 163 -10.60 13.03 -7.98
CA GLN A 163 -9.99 12.44 -9.17
C GLN A 163 -8.94 11.39 -8.82
N LEU A 164 -8.01 11.71 -7.92
CA LEU A 164 -6.94 10.79 -7.50
C LEU A 164 -7.50 9.56 -6.78
N ALA A 165 -8.47 9.73 -5.88
CA ALA A 165 -9.10 8.64 -5.15
C ALA A 165 -10.11 7.82 -5.97
N GLY A 166 -10.45 8.26 -7.20
CA GLY A 166 -11.37 7.54 -8.08
C GLY A 166 -12.85 7.60 -7.69
N LEU A 167 -13.24 8.59 -6.92
CA LEU A 167 -14.61 8.70 -6.41
C LEU A 167 -15.62 9.08 -7.49
N GLN A 168 -15.19 9.61 -8.63
CA GLN A 168 -16.07 9.96 -9.76
C GLN A 168 -16.67 8.74 -10.46
N THR A 169 -16.01 7.58 -10.40
CA THR A 169 -16.51 6.33 -10.99
C THR A 169 -17.63 5.70 -10.17
N SER A 170 -17.80 6.12 -8.92
CA SER A 170 -18.83 5.62 -8.01
C SER A 170 -20.24 6.12 -8.34
N GLY A 171 -20.43 7.01 -9.32
CA GLY A 171 -21.71 7.59 -9.74
C GLY A 171 -22.60 6.68 -10.60
N MET A 172 -22.22 5.45 -10.90
CA MET A 172 -23.09 4.48 -11.58
C MET A 172 -24.00 3.77 -10.58
N ALA A 173 -24.92 4.54 -9.98
CA ALA A 173 -26.05 4.03 -9.21
C ALA A 173 -26.95 3.23 -10.15
N GLY A 174 -26.76 1.94 -10.23
CA GLY A 174 -27.55 1.03 -11.08
C GLY A 174 -26.92 -0.35 -11.27
N ALA A 175 -25.70 -0.58 -10.84
CA ALA A 175 -25.10 -1.91 -10.91
C ALA A 175 -25.69 -2.84 -9.85
N VAL A 176 -26.06 -4.02 -10.28
CA VAL A 176 -26.71 -5.08 -9.49
C VAL A 176 -25.81 -5.62 -8.35
N SER A 177 -24.53 -5.25 -8.32
CA SER A 177 -23.58 -5.61 -7.27
C SER A 177 -22.68 -4.43 -6.91
N PRO A 178 -22.50 -4.06 -5.63
CA PRO A 178 -21.58 -3.01 -5.20
C PRO A 178 -20.09 -3.42 -5.32
N LEU A 179 -19.79 -4.70 -5.55
CA LEU A 179 -18.45 -5.24 -5.50
C LEU A 179 -17.50 -4.72 -6.59
N PRO A 180 -17.88 -4.64 -7.89
CA PRO A 180 -16.98 -4.08 -8.91
C PRO A 180 -16.69 -2.60 -8.69
N ILE A 181 -17.64 -1.83 -8.17
CA ILE A 181 -17.52 -0.37 -8.01
C ILE A 181 -16.35 0.00 -7.10
N THR A 182 -16.15 -0.73 -6.02
CA THR A 182 -15.05 -0.48 -5.08
C THR A 182 -13.69 -0.79 -5.72
N CYS A 183 -13.60 -1.86 -6.51
CA CYS A 183 -12.38 -2.23 -7.22
C CYS A 183 -12.09 -1.27 -8.38
N ASP A 184 -13.13 -0.85 -9.09
CA ASP A 184 -13.03 0.07 -10.23
C ASP A 184 -12.57 1.47 -9.84
N SER A 185 -12.71 1.89 -8.58
CA SER A 185 -12.10 3.15 -8.11
C SER A 185 -10.59 3.21 -8.38
N CYS A 186 -9.92 2.05 -8.42
CA CYS A 186 -8.51 1.93 -8.76
C CYS A 186 -8.28 1.23 -10.11
N HIS A 187 -8.99 0.13 -10.40
CA HIS A 187 -8.71 -0.78 -11.51
C HIS A 187 -9.55 -0.56 -12.76
N ALA A 188 -10.48 0.43 -12.79
CA ALA A 188 -11.22 0.75 -14.01
C ALA A 188 -10.27 1.17 -15.13
N GLN A 189 -10.54 0.71 -16.36
CA GLN A 189 -9.66 0.93 -17.52
C GLN A 189 -9.45 2.42 -17.85
N ASN A 190 -10.46 3.27 -17.63
CA ASN A 190 -10.36 4.71 -17.84
C ASN A 190 -9.47 5.43 -16.81
N ARG A 191 -8.99 4.72 -15.79
CA ARG A 191 -8.04 5.22 -14.79
C ARG A 191 -6.60 4.76 -15.04
N LEU A 192 -6.41 3.85 -15.99
CA LEU A 192 -5.11 3.28 -16.33
C LEU A 192 -4.48 4.12 -17.45
N ASP A 193 -3.77 5.18 -17.07
CA ASP A 193 -3.08 6.08 -17.98
C ASP A 193 -1.69 5.57 -18.42
N GLY A 194 -1.35 4.33 -18.08
CA GLY A 194 -0.03 3.74 -18.33
C GLY A 194 1.08 4.24 -17.40
N LYS A 195 0.81 5.27 -16.58
CA LYS A 195 1.79 5.93 -15.70
C LYS A 195 1.63 5.56 -14.23
N SER A 196 0.60 4.81 -13.89
CA SER A 196 0.32 4.39 -12.51
C SER A 196 0.94 3.03 -12.19
N VAL A 197 1.18 2.77 -10.92
CA VAL A 197 1.56 1.45 -10.39
C VAL A 197 0.36 0.52 -10.15
N ILE A 198 -0.84 0.92 -10.59
CA ILE A 198 -2.06 0.10 -10.51
C ILE A 198 -2.11 -0.82 -11.74
N PRO A 199 -2.24 -2.16 -11.56
CA PRO A 199 -2.29 -3.08 -12.68
C PRO A 199 -3.63 -3.06 -13.43
N ASN A 200 -3.56 -3.31 -14.74
CA ASN A 200 -4.72 -3.64 -15.54
C ASN A 200 -5.17 -5.07 -15.23
N LEU A 201 -6.44 -5.24 -14.82
CA LEU A 201 -7.03 -6.54 -14.54
C LEU A 201 -7.76 -7.14 -15.76
N ALA A 202 -8.20 -6.29 -16.70
CA ALA A 202 -8.89 -6.73 -17.89
C ALA A 202 -8.00 -7.64 -18.74
N GLY A 203 -8.58 -8.72 -19.26
CA GLY A 203 -7.85 -9.69 -20.09
C GLY A 203 -6.92 -10.64 -19.32
N GLN A 204 -6.75 -10.48 -18.00
CA GLN A 204 -6.05 -11.47 -17.19
C GLN A 204 -6.87 -12.76 -17.08
N SER A 205 -6.22 -13.89 -16.90
CA SER A 205 -6.95 -15.16 -16.71
C SER A 205 -7.73 -15.18 -15.40
N GLU A 206 -8.93 -15.80 -15.42
CA GLU A 206 -9.73 -16.01 -14.21
C GLU A 206 -8.93 -16.74 -13.12
N ALA A 207 -8.13 -17.73 -13.49
CA ALA A 207 -7.31 -18.51 -12.56
C ALA A 207 -6.25 -17.66 -11.84
N TYR A 208 -5.55 -16.77 -12.57
CA TYR A 208 -4.57 -15.87 -11.98
C TYR A 208 -5.22 -14.86 -11.04
N LEU A 209 -6.35 -14.26 -11.46
CA LEU A 209 -7.08 -13.29 -10.64
C LEU A 209 -7.62 -13.92 -9.36
N LEU A 210 -8.23 -15.10 -9.46
CA LEU A 210 -8.77 -15.83 -8.31
C LEU A 210 -7.67 -16.22 -7.31
N GLU A 211 -6.55 -16.76 -7.81
CA GLU A 211 -5.42 -17.10 -6.93
C GLU A 211 -4.83 -15.86 -6.25
N SER A 212 -4.74 -14.75 -6.98
CA SER A 212 -4.25 -13.49 -6.43
C SER A 212 -5.15 -12.95 -5.33
N LEU A 213 -6.47 -12.94 -5.51
CA LEU A 213 -7.45 -12.51 -4.51
C LEU A 213 -7.33 -13.36 -3.23
N LYS A 214 -7.29 -14.68 -3.37
CA LYS A 214 -7.08 -15.60 -2.25
C LYS A 214 -5.76 -15.35 -1.53
N ALA A 215 -4.68 -15.18 -2.28
CA ALA A 215 -3.36 -14.94 -1.70
C ALA A 215 -3.28 -13.61 -0.94
N TYR A 216 -3.99 -12.57 -1.37
CA TYR A 216 -4.11 -11.33 -0.61
C TYR A 216 -4.95 -11.50 0.66
N ALA A 217 -6.12 -12.16 0.57
CA ALA A 217 -6.99 -12.39 1.72
C ALA A 217 -6.31 -13.23 2.81
N GLU A 218 -5.48 -14.19 2.42
CA GLU A 218 -4.71 -15.05 3.32
C GLU A 218 -3.39 -14.41 3.78
N GLY A 219 -3.07 -13.20 3.34
CA GLY A 219 -1.82 -12.50 3.67
C GLY A 219 -0.55 -13.14 3.09
N ARG A 220 -0.69 -14.13 2.21
CA ARG A 220 0.45 -14.79 1.54
C ARG A 220 1.12 -13.89 0.49
N ARG A 221 0.32 -13.13 -0.27
CA ARG A 221 0.80 -12.10 -1.18
C ARG A 221 0.79 -10.76 -0.45
N GLN A 222 1.96 -10.20 -0.26
CA GLN A 222 2.16 -8.98 0.53
C GLN A 222 1.71 -7.74 -0.24
N SER A 223 0.71 -7.03 0.28
CA SER A 223 0.27 -5.69 -0.14
C SER A 223 -0.70 -5.14 0.89
N GLY A 224 -0.36 -4.06 1.58
CA GLY A 224 -1.27 -3.42 2.53
C GLY A 224 -2.52 -2.86 1.87
N VAL A 225 -2.37 -2.34 0.65
CA VAL A 225 -3.49 -1.81 -0.16
C VAL A 225 -4.49 -2.92 -0.50
N MET A 226 -4.01 -4.01 -1.10
CA MET A 226 -4.90 -5.09 -1.55
C MET A 226 -5.42 -5.95 -0.40
N GLN A 227 -4.63 -6.18 0.66
CA GLN A 227 -5.10 -6.88 1.85
C GLN A 227 -6.27 -6.15 2.51
N LEU A 228 -6.19 -4.82 2.64
CA LEU A 228 -7.30 -4.03 3.15
C LEU A 228 -8.52 -4.12 2.22
N ALA A 229 -8.32 -3.97 0.91
CA ALA A 229 -9.41 -4.00 -0.07
C ALA A 229 -10.20 -5.33 -0.04
N VAL A 230 -9.52 -6.46 0.11
CA VAL A 230 -10.18 -7.79 0.15
C VAL A 230 -10.67 -8.19 1.54
N SER A 231 -10.19 -7.55 2.62
CA SER A 231 -10.52 -7.93 4.00
C SER A 231 -11.99 -7.73 4.35
N ALA A 232 -12.66 -6.79 3.70
CA ALA A 232 -14.09 -6.49 3.90
C ALA A 232 -15.01 -7.33 3.00
N MET A 233 -14.45 -8.24 2.18
CA MET A 233 -15.19 -9.02 1.18
C MET A 233 -15.43 -10.46 1.65
N ASP A 234 -16.58 -11.01 1.27
CA ASP A 234 -16.81 -12.45 1.40
C ASP A 234 -15.97 -13.20 0.36
N PRO A 235 -15.08 -14.13 0.76
CA PRO A 235 -14.29 -14.94 -0.17
C PRO A 235 -15.10 -15.73 -1.19
N ALA A 236 -16.38 -15.99 -0.91
CA ALA A 236 -17.30 -16.63 -1.85
C ALA A 236 -17.56 -15.78 -3.11
N THR A 237 -17.32 -14.47 -3.06
CA THR A 237 -17.46 -13.55 -4.20
C THR A 237 -16.23 -13.50 -5.12
N PHE A 238 -15.09 -14.02 -4.70
CA PHE A 238 -13.83 -13.95 -5.47
C PHE A 238 -13.92 -14.59 -6.87
N PRO A 239 -14.59 -15.74 -7.06
CA PRO A 239 -14.74 -16.32 -8.40
C PRO A 239 -15.53 -15.42 -9.35
N GLU A 240 -16.58 -14.73 -8.86
CA GLU A 240 -17.38 -13.80 -9.66
C GLU A 240 -16.55 -12.59 -10.09
N LEU A 241 -15.80 -11.99 -9.16
CA LEU A 241 -14.89 -10.88 -9.45
C LEU A 241 -13.80 -11.25 -10.45
N ALA A 242 -13.18 -12.42 -10.26
CA ALA A 242 -12.15 -12.90 -11.16
C ALA A 242 -12.69 -13.07 -12.59
N ARG A 243 -13.88 -13.64 -12.73
CA ARG A 243 -14.57 -13.80 -14.02
C ARG A 243 -14.96 -12.46 -14.62
N HIS A 244 -15.45 -11.51 -13.81
CA HIS A 244 -15.83 -10.19 -14.26
C HIS A 244 -14.66 -9.49 -14.98
N TYR A 245 -13.49 -9.41 -14.34
CA TYR A 245 -12.32 -8.76 -14.94
C TYR A 245 -11.70 -9.59 -16.07
N ALA A 246 -11.70 -10.91 -15.98
CA ALA A 246 -11.18 -11.78 -17.04
C ALA A 246 -11.98 -11.65 -18.35
N SER A 247 -13.30 -11.39 -18.27
CA SER A 247 -14.19 -11.22 -19.43
C SER A 247 -14.08 -9.85 -20.09
N GLN A 248 -13.45 -8.86 -19.44
CA GLN A 248 -13.26 -7.52 -20.02
C GLN A 248 -12.18 -7.55 -21.10
N ALA A 249 -12.43 -6.87 -22.22
CA ALA A 249 -11.39 -6.62 -23.21
C ALA A 249 -10.33 -5.68 -22.64
N SER A 250 -9.06 -6.04 -22.74
CA SER A 250 -7.96 -5.15 -22.36
C SER A 250 -7.93 -3.94 -23.30
N GLN A 251 -8.15 -2.76 -22.76
CA GLN A 251 -7.91 -1.52 -23.49
C GLN A 251 -6.43 -1.19 -23.31
N GLN A 252 -5.70 -1.22 -24.39
CA GLN A 252 -4.28 -0.85 -24.37
C GLN A 252 -4.17 0.66 -24.25
N SER A 253 -3.31 1.11 -23.32
CA SER A 253 -2.82 2.48 -23.36
C SER A 253 -2.12 2.67 -24.70
N ALA A 254 -2.64 3.57 -25.52
CA ALA A 254 -2.07 3.92 -26.82
C ALA A 254 -0.86 4.87 -26.64
N ASP A 255 0.08 4.50 -25.81
CA ASP A 255 1.40 5.08 -25.96
C ASP A 255 2.05 4.32 -27.13
N ASP A 256 2.11 4.97 -28.28
CA ASP A 256 3.07 4.64 -29.32
C ASP A 256 4.45 4.74 -28.68
N ALA A 257 4.86 3.69 -28.00
CA ALA A 257 6.22 3.53 -27.55
C ALA A 257 7.04 3.45 -28.84
N ALA A 258 7.45 4.64 -29.32
CA ALA A 258 8.38 4.76 -30.42
C ALA A 258 9.48 3.74 -30.16
N ALA A 259 9.88 2.99 -31.19
CA ALA A 259 10.92 1.98 -31.14
C ALA A 259 12.20 2.60 -30.55
N SER A 260 12.26 2.66 -29.22
CA SER A 260 13.40 3.18 -28.48
C SER A 260 14.39 2.04 -28.30
N GLU A 261 15.67 2.36 -28.19
CA GLU A 261 16.72 1.40 -27.87
C GLU A 261 16.37 0.60 -26.60
N LEU A 262 15.69 1.23 -25.65
CA LEU A 262 15.25 0.60 -24.41
C LEU A 262 14.19 -0.50 -24.67
N VAL A 263 13.19 -0.24 -25.52
CA VAL A 263 12.16 -1.20 -25.89
C VAL A 263 12.77 -2.37 -26.66
N GLU A 264 13.70 -2.11 -27.56
CA GLU A 264 14.38 -3.15 -28.33
C GLU A 264 15.26 -4.04 -27.43
N LYS A 265 15.98 -3.46 -26.47
CA LYS A 265 16.70 -4.22 -25.44
C LYS A 265 15.75 -5.10 -24.65
N GLY A 266 14.60 -4.58 -24.22
CA GLY A 266 13.56 -5.33 -23.52
C GLY A 266 13.00 -6.47 -24.34
N ARG A 267 12.75 -6.23 -25.64
CA ARG A 267 12.27 -7.24 -26.59
C ARG A 267 13.24 -8.43 -26.70
N ILE A 268 14.53 -8.14 -26.93
CA ILE A 268 15.56 -9.16 -27.01
C ILE A 268 15.62 -9.96 -25.72
N LEU A 269 15.69 -9.29 -24.57
CA LEU A 269 15.77 -9.94 -23.26
C LEU A 269 14.52 -10.79 -22.98
N ALA A 270 13.33 -10.32 -23.31
CA ALA A 270 12.08 -11.06 -23.13
C ALA A 270 12.01 -12.32 -24.00
N GLN A 271 12.54 -12.28 -25.24
CA GLN A 271 12.50 -13.40 -26.17
C GLN A 271 13.60 -14.43 -25.93
N THR A 272 14.83 -14.00 -25.65
CA THR A 272 16.01 -14.88 -25.61
C THR A 272 16.55 -15.13 -24.19
N GLY A 273 16.20 -14.23 -23.25
CA GLY A 273 16.85 -14.21 -21.94
C GLY A 273 18.34 -13.83 -22.05
N ARG A 274 19.05 -14.11 -20.96
CA ARG A 274 20.53 -14.03 -20.88
C ARG A 274 21.04 -15.23 -20.08
N PRO A 275 21.12 -16.43 -20.71
CA PRO A 275 21.42 -17.67 -20.02
C PRO A 275 22.74 -17.67 -19.25
N ALA A 276 23.76 -16.94 -19.77
CA ALA A 276 25.05 -16.79 -19.07
C ALA A 276 24.91 -16.19 -17.65
N ASP A 277 23.91 -15.31 -17.48
CA ASP A 277 23.61 -14.65 -16.21
C ASP A 277 22.37 -15.25 -15.53
N LYS A 278 21.90 -16.42 -15.96
CA LYS A 278 20.74 -17.12 -15.43
C LYS A 278 19.42 -16.33 -15.54
N VAL A 279 19.30 -15.41 -16.48
CA VAL A 279 18.06 -14.69 -16.78
C VAL A 279 17.31 -15.46 -17.86
N PRO A 280 16.13 -16.05 -17.56
CA PRO A 280 15.35 -16.81 -18.54
C PRO A 280 14.66 -15.90 -19.55
N ALA A 281 14.25 -16.45 -20.69
CA ALA A 281 13.37 -15.79 -21.64
C ALA A 281 11.97 -15.65 -21.04
N CYS A 282 11.48 -14.42 -20.81
CA CYS A 282 10.21 -14.16 -20.14
C CYS A 282 9.01 -14.76 -20.93
N LEU A 283 9.06 -14.65 -22.25
CA LEU A 283 8.02 -15.18 -23.16
C LEU A 283 7.96 -16.71 -23.21
N SER A 284 8.92 -17.42 -22.60
CA SER A 284 8.83 -18.88 -22.49
C SER A 284 7.74 -19.34 -21.51
N CYS A 285 7.32 -18.47 -20.59
CA CYS A 285 6.28 -18.76 -19.60
C CYS A 285 5.09 -17.80 -19.75
N HIS A 286 5.35 -16.52 -19.98
CA HIS A 286 4.32 -15.50 -20.17
C HIS A 286 3.90 -15.40 -21.64
N GLU A 287 2.65 -15.07 -21.91
CA GLU A 287 2.08 -14.85 -23.26
C GLU A 287 2.04 -16.13 -24.14
N LYS A 288 2.17 -17.30 -23.60
CA LYS A 288 1.97 -18.55 -24.33
C LYS A 288 0.49 -18.88 -24.47
N ALA A 289 0.02 -19.19 -25.66
CA ALA A 289 -1.38 -19.54 -25.92
C ALA A 289 -1.85 -20.80 -25.15
N ASP A 290 -0.95 -21.78 -24.99
CA ASP A 290 -1.14 -23.03 -24.24
C ASP A 290 -0.44 -23.01 -22.86
N GLY A 291 -0.11 -21.81 -22.35
CA GLY A 291 0.60 -21.60 -21.09
C GLY A 291 -0.25 -21.90 -19.87
N ASN A 292 0.41 -21.98 -18.72
CA ASN A 292 -0.28 -22.14 -17.44
C ASN A 292 -1.18 -20.92 -17.16
N PRO A 293 -2.51 -21.10 -16.98
CA PRO A 293 -3.43 -19.99 -16.80
C PRO A 293 -3.22 -19.19 -15.51
N VAL A 294 -2.41 -19.69 -14.57
CA VAL A 294 -2.02 -18.97 -13.36
C VAL A 294 -0.87 -17.97 -13.61
N TYR A 295 -0.23 -18.02 -14.77
CA TYR A 295 0.78 -17.02 -15.12
C TYR A 295 0.11 -15.75 -15.65
N PRO A 296 0.49 -14.54 -15.13
CA PRO A 296 -0.11 -13.31 -15.59
C PRO A 296 0.29 -12.96 -17.01
N ARG A 297 -0.61 -12.32 -17.73
CA ARG A 297 -0.30 -11.59 -18.95
C ARG A 297 0.40 -10.29 -18.62
N LEU A 298 1.51 -10.02 -19.30
CA LEU A 298 2.36 -8.86 -19.05
C LEU A 298 2.12 -7.74 -20.05
N SER A 299 1.67 -8.08 -21.27
CA SER A 299 1.39 -7.12 -22.34
C SER A 299 0.34 -6.10 -21.92
N GLY A 300 0.59 -4.81 -22.19
CA GLY A 300 -0.32 -3.71 -21.87
C GLY A 300 -0.42 -3.37 -20.37
N GLN A 301 0.43 -3.95 -19.52
CA GLN A 301 0.52 -3.53 -18.12
C GLN A 301 1.32 -2.23 -18.00
N PRO A 302 0.97 -1.31 -17.09
CA PRO A 302 1.73 -0.08 -16.88
C PRO A 302 3.21 -0.34 -16.58
N ALA A 303 4.12 0.37 -17.23
CA ALA A 303 5.55 0.21 -17.01
C ALA A 303 5.96 0.40 -15.53
N PRO A 304 5.48 1.43 -14.78
CA PRO A 304 5.81 1.59 -13.38
C PRO A 304 5.32 0.40 -12.51
N TYR A 305 4.19 -0.21 -12.88
CA TYR A 305 3.71 -1.42 -12.21
C TYR A 305 4.67 -2.60 -12.44
N LEU A 306 5.07 -2.84 -13.69
CA LEU A 306 5.98 -3.94 -14.05
C LEU A 306 7.35 -3.77 -13.37
N GLU A 307 7.91 -2.57 -13.39
CA GLU A 307 9.17 -2.24 -12.70
C GLU A 307 9.08 -2.56 -11.21
N ARG A 308 8.03 -2.05 -10.54
CA ARG A 308 7.79 -2.32 -9.11
C ARG A 308 7.69 -3.82 -8.84
N GLN A 309 6.95 -4.56 -9.66
CA GLN A 309 6.81 -6.00 -9.45
C GLN A 309 8.14 -6.76 -9.62
N LEU A 310 8.96 -6.39 -10.60
CA LEU A 310 10.28 -7.00 -10.79
C LEU A 310 11.22 -6.68 -9.62
N HIS A 311 11.20 -5.45 -9.10
CA HIS A 311 11.95 -5.08 -7.89
C HIS A 311 11.51 -5.91 -6.68
N LEU A 312 10.20 -6.05 -6.45
CA LEU A 312 9.66 -6.83 -5.34
C LEU A 312 10.01 -8.32 -5.45
N PHE A 313 9.97 -8.91 -6.66
CA PHE A 313 10.42 -10.28 -6.88
C PHE A 313 11.93 -10.43 -6.64
N ARG A 314 12.75 -9.51 -7.15
CA ARG A 314 14.20 -9.50 -6.93
C ARG A 314 14.57 -9.38 -5.45
N ALA A 315 13.82 -8.58 -4.69
CA ALA A 315 13.99 -8.45 -3.25
C ALA A 315 13.39 -9.62 -2.44
N GLY A 316 12.66 -10.55 -3.08
CA GLY A 316 11.98 -11.64 -2.39
C GLY A 316 10.78 -11.22 -1.54
N THR A 317 10.33 -9.97 -1.64
CA THR A 317 9.19 -9.43 -0.88
C THR A 317 7.84 -9.75 -1.55
N ARG A 318 7.84 -10.07 -2.84
CA ARG A 318 6.65 -10.57 -3.54
C ARG A 318 6.69 -12.09 -3.64
N GLY A 319 5.65 -12.73 -3.08
CA GLY A 319 5.49 -14.19 -3.12
C GLY A 319 4.02 -14.59 -2.98
N GLY A 320 3.79 -15.77 -2.41
CA GLY A 320 2.48 -16.20 -1.90
C GLY A 320 1.51 -16.79 -2.92
N THR A 321 1.85 -16.83 -4.21
CA THR A 321 1.12 -17.58 -5.22
C THR A 321 1.90 -18.85 -5.61
N SER A 322 1.21 -19.85 -6.20
CA SER A 322 1.76 -21.20 -6.43
C SER A 322 3.12 -21.21 -7.14
N TYR A 323 3.33 -20.29 -8.09
CA TYR A 323 4.55 -20.25 -8.91
C TYR A 323 5.41 -19.01 -8.67
N SER A 324 5.14 -18.23 -7.60
CA SER A 324 5.90 -17.00 -7.33
C SER A 324 7.40 -17.24 -7.12
N HIS A 325 7.77 -18.40 -6.60
CA HIS A 325 9.18 -18.80 -6.42
C HIS A 325 9.96 -18.81 -7.74
N LEU A 326 9.33 -19.18 -8.86
CA LEU A 326 9.97 -19.14 -10.19
C LEU A 326 10.30 -17.69 -10.59
N MET A 327 9.41 -16.75 -10.28
CA MET A 327 9.64 -15.33 -10.57
C MET A 327 10.72 -14.72 -9.67
N VAL A 328 10.83 -15.15 -8.41
CA VAL A 328 11.93 -14.73 -7.52
C VAL A 328 13.28 -15.13 -8.12
N GLU A 329 13.41 -16.38 -8.57
CA GLU A 329 14.65 -16.84 -9.22
C GLU A 329 14.90 -16.15 -10.58
N ALA A 330 13.86 -15.93 -11.39
CA ALA A 330 13.97 -15.27 -12.69
C ALA A 330 14.38 -13.78 -12.57
N ALA A 331 13.90 -13.08 -11.54
CA ALA A 331 14.19 -11.66 -11.34
C ALA A 331 15.52 -11.40 -10.62
N LYS A 332 16.09 -12.39 -9.95
CA LYS A 332 17.24 -12.27 -9.05
C LYS A 332 18.47 -11.61 -9.68
N TYR A 333 18.71 -11.87 -10.96
CA TYR A 333 19.89 -11.40 -11.68
C TYR A 333 19.59 -10.24 -12.64
N LEU A 334 18.38 -9.66 -12.60
CA LEU A 334 18.05 -8.47 -13.36
C LEU A 334 18.71 -7.23 -12.74
N ASN A 335 19.39 -6.45 -13.56
CA ASN A 335 19.85 -5.11 -13.17
C ASN A 335 18.78 -4.04 -13.45
N GLU A 336 19.00 -2.79 -13.00
CA GLU A 336 18.04 -1.69 -13.18
C GLU A 336 17.70 -1.45 -14.66
N GLY A 337 18.69 -1.48 -15.53
CA GLY A 337 18.49 -1.30 -16.97
C GLY A 337 17.71 -2.46 -17.62
N ASP A 338 17.81 -3.67 -17.11
CA ASP A 338 17.01 -4.82 -17.57
C ASP A 338 15.56 -4.68 -17.14
N ILE A 339 15.32 -4.26 -15.90
CA ILE A 339 13.98 -4.03 -15.33
C ILE A 339 13.26 -2.95 -16.13
N ALA A 340 13.88 -1.80 -16.33
CA ALA A 340 13.32 -0.69 -17.12
C ALA A 340 13.04 -1.11 -18.57
N ALA A 341 13.97 -1.86 -19.20
CA ALA A 341 13.80 -2.32 -20.58
C ALA A 341 12.63 -3.32 -20.73
N LEU A 342 12.53 -4.30 -19.82
CA LEU A 342 11.43 -5.26 -19.82
C LEU A 342 10.08 -4.57 -19.57
N ALA A 343 10.01 -3.65 -18.62
CA ALA A 343 8.80 -2.90 -18.32
C ALA A 343 8.34 -2.07 -19.52
N ALA A 344 9.25 -1.33 -20.17
CA ALA A 344 8.96 -0.56 -21.38
C ALA A 344 8.47 -1.45 -22.54
N TYR A 345 9.12 -2.59 -22.76
CA TYR A 345 8.73 -3.54 -23.80
C TYR A 345 7.32 -4.10 -23.59
N PHE A 346 7.01 -4.62 -22.39
CA PHE A 346 5.70 -5.22 -22.12
C PHE A 346 4.58 -4.18 -22.08
N ALA A 347 4.86 -2.96 -21.59
CA ALA A 347 3.87 -1.89 -21.57
C ALA A 347 3.44 -1.47 -22.97
N GLY A 348 4.39 -1.36 -23.91
CA GLY A 348 4.10 -1.02 -25.31
C GLY A 348 3.65 -2.19 -26.19
N ARG A 349 3.68 -3.42 -25.66
CA ARG A 349 3.32 -4.61 -26.44
C ARG A 349 1.80 -4.77 -26.55
N LYS A 350 1.31 -4.87 -27.78
CA LYS A 350 -0.08 -5.23 -28.06
C LYS A 350 -0.31 -6.70 -27.77
N GLU A 351 -1.46 -7.03 -27.15
CA GLU A 351 -1.88 -8.42 -27.02
C GLU A 351 -1.87 -9.08 -28.42
N SER A 352 -1.18 -10.20 -28.54
CA SER A 352 -1.44 -11.12 -29.63
C SER A 352 -2.81 -11.72 -29.35
N GLY A 353 -3.82 -11.37 -30.12
CA GLY A 353 -5.15 -11.96 -29.99
C GLY A 353 -5.08 -13.48 -29.98
N PRO A 354 -6.17 -14.14 -29.50
CA PRO A 354 -6.23 -15.60 -29.42
C PRO A 354 -6.03 -16.25 -30.76
#